data_15c6ab5e67eaf1a8d123ea029594c4b0
#
_entry.id   15c6ab5e67eaf1a8d123ea029594c4b0
#
_cell.length_a   1.000
_cell.length_b   1.000
_cell.length_c   1.000
_cell.angle_alpha   90.00
_cell.angle_beta   90.00
_cell.angle_gamma   90.00
#
_symmetry.space_group_name_H-M   'P 1'
#
loop_
_entity.id
_entity.type
_entity.pdbx_description
1 polymer ?
#
loop_
_entity_poly.entity_id
_entity_poly.type
_entity_poly.pdbx_seq_one_letter_code
_entity_poly.pdbx_strand_id
1 'polypeptide(L)'
;VEGNPDIGGSRASMAMMVAEVLGVPFERVRPVVGDTTAIGFSASTGGSRVTFAGGMAVTQATKKVVEELKKRAAIIWDISPEAVEWKDGKAYPAGPNAGSFEPLDLAAIAARAARTGGPISAEVQINAQGQAPGFTTHICDVEVDKETGRVIACSGPADCEQIERDRATGIGLLANGGSSRGNLLSGEADEV
;
A
#
# COMPACT_ATOMS: atom_id res chain seq x y z
N VAL A 1 -2.73 -0.72 12.09
CA VAL A 1 -1.35 -1.06 12.46
C VAL A 1 -0.94 -2.29 11.67
N GLU A 2 0.23 -2.32 11.09
CA GLU A 2 0.76 -3.48 10.39
C GLU A 2 2.17 -3.83 10.88
N GLY A 3 2.54 -5.10 10.81
CA GLY A 3 3.75 -5.63 11.43
C GLY A 3 5.01 -5.59 10.58
N ASN A 4 4.89 -5.34 9.29
CA ASN A 4 6.07 -5.29 8.44
C ASN A 4 6.69 -3.88 8.46
N PRO A 5 8.02 -3.77 8.32
CA PRO A 5 8.65 -2.46 8.16
C PRO A 5 8.19 -1.79 6.85
N ASP A 6 8.23 -0.47 6.84
CA ASP A 6 7.87 0.33 5.66
C ASP A 6 8.97 0.23 4.61
N ILE A 7 8.74 -0.62 3.60
CA ILE A 7 9.67 -0.86 2.51
C ILE A 7 9.01 -0.49 1.20
N GLY A 8 9.68 0.33 0.40
CA GLY A 8 9.21 0.70 -0.94
C GLY A 8 7.83 1.37 -0.96
N GLY A 9 7.46 2.10 0.09
CA GLY A 9 6.16 2.76 0.18
C GLY A 9 5.01 1.84 0.58
N SER A 10 5.28 0.68 1.20
CA SER A 10 4.25 -0.28 1.63
C SER A 10 3.17 0.36 2.51
N ARG A 11 3.56 1.31 3.36
CA ARG A 11 2.64 2.10 4.17
C ARG A 11 1.53 2.77 3.36
N ALA A 12 1.91 3.41 2.26
CA ALA A 12 0.95 4.03 1.35
C ALA A 12 0.05 2.98 0.69
N SER A 13 0.63 1.88 0.19
CA SER A 13 -0.12 0.79 -0.42
C SER A 13 -1.15 0.17 0.53
N MET A 14 -0.79 -0.05 1.79
CA MET A 14 -1.71 -0.56 2.80
C MET A 14 -2.83 0.44 3.10
N ALA A 15 -2.51 1.73 3.21
CA ALA A 15 -3.50 2.77 3.42
C ALA A 15 -4.49 2.89 2.24
N MET A 16 -4.01 2.73 1.00
CA MET A 16 -4.87 2.69 -0.19
C MET A 16 -5.84 1.51 -0.15
N MET A 17 -5.38 0.31 0.24
CA MET A 17 -6.25 -0.87 0.38
C MET A 17 -7.33 -0.67 1.45
N VAL A 18 -7.00 -0.04 2.56
CA VAL A 18 -7.98 0.31 3.61
C VAL A 18 -8.99 1.31 3.10
N ALA A 19 -8.52 2.38 2.44
CA ALA A 19 -9.36 3.42 1.86
C ALA A 19 -10.37 2.86 0.87
N GLU A 20 -9.92 1.98 -0.03
CA GLU A 20 -10.75 1.30 -1.03
C GLU A 20 -11.85 0.45 -0.37
N VAL A 21 -11.50 -0.40 0.59
CA VAL A 21 -12.47 -1.28 1.26
C VAL A 21 -13.47 -0.50 2.11
N LEU A 22 -13.02 0.58 2.77
CA LEU A 22 -13.91 1.44 3.55
C LEU A 22 -14.73 2.41 2.70
N GLY A 23 -14.31 2.68 1.46
CA GLY A 23 -14.93 3.71 0.62
C GLY A 23 -14.69 5.13 1.15
N VAL A 24 -13.49 5.40 1.65
CA VAL A 24 -13.11 6.70 2.21
C VAL A 24 -11.90 7.30 1.49
N PRO A 25 -11.71 8.63 1.50
CA PRO A 25 -10.50 9.23 0.96
C PRO A 25 -9.24 8.69 1.65
N PHE A 26 -8.19 8.48 0.86
CA PHE A 26 -6.88 7.96 1.32
C PHE A 26 -6.31 8.78 2.49
N GLU A 27 -6.45 10.10 2.45
CA GLU A 27 -5.93 11.03 3.44
C GLU A 27 -6.55 10.84 4.84
N ARG A 28 -7.68 10.15 4.91
CA ARG A 28 -8.35 9.81 6.18
C ARG A 28 -7.81 8.54 6.82
N VAL A 29 -6.94 7.80 6.14
CA VAL A 29 -6.31 6.59 6.66
C VAL A 29 -4.92 6.91 7.19
N ARG A 30 -4.70 6.66 8.46
CA ARG A 30 -3.40 6.83 9.11
C ARG A 30 -2.72 5.47 9.31
N PRO A 31 -1.76 5.10 8.47
CA PRO A 31 -0.99 3.87 8.68
C PRO A 31 0.00 4.03 9.84
N VAL A 32 0.12 2.98 10.64
CA VAL A 32 1.13 2.85 11.69
C VAL A 32 1.88 1.54 11.47
N VAL A 33 3.18 1.59 11.39
CA VAL A 33 4.06 0.47 11.03
C VAL A 33 5.06 0.21 12.14
N GLY A 34 5.34 -1.07 12.40
CA GLY A 34 6.40 -1.49 13.31
C GLY A 34 6.08 -1.40 14.79
N ASP A 35 4.82 -1.27 15.18
CA ASP A 35 4.42 -1.34 16.59
C ASP A 35 4.28 -2.80 17.02
N THR A 36 5.33 -3.33 17.62
CA THR A 36 5.37 -4.73 18.08
C THR A 36 4.50 -5.00 19.31
N THR A 37 3.98 -3.98 19.97
CA THR A 37 3.06 -4.13 21.11
C THR A 37 1.61 -4.30 20.66
N ALA A 38 1.29 -3.87 19.45
CA ALA A 38 -0.07 -3.83 18.91
C ALA A 38 -0.37 -4.96 17.91
N ILE A 39 0.62 -5.78 17.57
CA ILE A 39 0.50 -6.83 16.56
C ILE A 39 1.11 -8.15 17.05
N GLY A 40 0.63 -9.26 16.49
CA GLY A 40 1.21 -10.58 16.66
C GLY A 40 2.50 -10.78 15.83
N PHE A 41 2.87 -12.04 15.65
CA PHE A 41 4.04 -12.42 14.87
C PHE A 41 3.90 -11.99 13.41
N SER A 42 4.96 -11.37 12.88
CA SER A 42 5.16 -11.16 11.44
C SER A 42 6.50 -11.74 11.02
N ALA A 43 6.51 -12.53 9.96
CA ALA A 43 7.75 -13.05 9.40
C ALA A 43 8.58 -11.92 8.76
N SER A 44 9.88 -12.17 8.61
CA SER A 44 10.79 -11.22 7.98
C SER A 44 10.36 -10.87 6.55
N THR A 45 10.65 -9.65 6.14
CA THR A 45 10.41 -9.18 4.77
C THR A 45 11.34 -9.91 3.80
N GLY A 46 10.78 -10.52 2.77
CA GLY A 46 11.49 -11.23 1.71
C GLY A 46 10.50 -11.81 0.71
N GLY A 47 10.96 -12.14 -0.50
CA GLY A 47 10.14 -12.75 -1.55
C GLY A 47 8.92 -11.92 -1.97
N SER A 48 9.00 -10.60 -1.89
CA SER A 48 7.92 -9.65 -2.25
C SER A 48 6.62 -9.84 -1.45
N ARG A 49 6.71 -10.40 -0.25
CA ARG A 49 5.54 -10.77 0.55
C ARG A 49 4.82 -9.58 1.21
N VAL A 50 5.46 -8.44 1.39
CA VAL A 50 4.90 -7.33 2.18
C VAL A 50 3.57 -6.86 1.60
N THR A 51 3.52 -6.46 0.35
CA THR A 51 2.28 -6.03 -0.28
C THR A 51 1.29 -7.18 -0.43
N PHE A 52 1.74 -8.38 -0.78
CA PHE A 52 0.88 -9.55 -0.95
C PHE A 52 0.28 -10.02 0.38
N ALA A 53 1.10 -10.47 1.31
CA ALA A 53 0.62 -11.01 2.58
C ALA A 53 0.07 -9.91 3.51
N GLY A 54 0.80 -8.79 3.65
CA GLY A 54 0.36 -7.65 4.44
C GLY A 54 -0.93 -7.06 3.89
N GLY A 55 -1.02 -6.88 2.57
CA GLY A 55 -2.22 -6.40 1.91
C GLY A 55 -3.43 -7.31 2.09
N MET A 56 -3.24 -8.63 2.03
CA MET A 56 -4.31 -9.60 2.35
C MET A 56 -4.78 -9.45 3.80
N ALA A 57 -3.86 -9.35 4.77
CA ALA A 57 -4.19 -9.19 6.17
C ALA A 57 -4.95 -7.89 6.41
N VAL A 58 -4.44 -6.79 5.89
CA VAL A 58 -5.06 -5.45 6.01
C VAL A 58 -6.45 -5.43 5.37
N THR A 59 -6.59 -5.98 4.17
CA THR A 59 -7.90 -6.06 3.49
C THR A 59 -8.91 -6.90 4.29
N GLN A 60 -8.49 -8.04 4.83
CA GLN A 60 -9.37 -8.88 5.64
C GLN A 60 -9.73 -8.22 6.97
N ALA A 61 -8.79 -7.56 7.65
CA ALA A 61 -9.06 -6.80 8.86
C ALA A 61 -10.05 -5.67 8.58
N THR A 62 -9.88 -4.94 7.48
CA THR A 62 -10.78 -3.85 7.10
C THR A 62 -12.18 -4.36 6.77
N LYS A 63 -12.31 -5.50 6.10
CA LYS A 63 -13.61 -6.15 5.88
C LYS A 63 -14.31 -6.50 7.20
N LYS A 64 -13.57 -7.01 8.18
CA LYS A 64 -14.15 -7.26 9.53
C LYS A 64 -14.59 -5.95 10.20
N VAL A 65 -13.83 -4.86 10.03
CA VAL A 65 -14.25 -3.53 10.52
C VAL A 65 -15.56 -3.09 9.85
N VAL A 66 -15.69 -3.29 8.54
CA VAL A 66 -16.94 -2.98 7.81
C VAL A 66 -18.12 -3.78 8.35
N GLU A 67 -17.95 -5.08 8.58
CA GLU A 67 -19.00 -5.91 9.17
C GLU A 67 -19.38 -5.44 10.58
N GLU A 68 -18.42 -5.02 11.39
CA GLU A 68 -18.69 -4.46 12.70
C GLU A 68 -19.40 -3.10 12.60
N LEU A 69 -19.03 -2.25 11.64
CA LEU A 69 -19.73 -0.98 11.37
C LEU A 69 -21.19 -1.22 10.97
N LYS A 70 -21.46 -2.22 10.13
CA LYS A 70 -22.82 -2.61 9.77
C LYS A 70 -23.65 -3.05 10.99
N LYS A 71 -23.06 -3.86 11.88
CA LYS A 71 -23.70 -4.25 13.13
C LYS A 71 -24.02 -3.03 14.01
N ARG A 72 -23.11 -2.08 14.12
CA ARG A 72 -23.34 -0.86 14.90
C ARG A 72 -24.44 0.01 14.30
N ALA A 73 -24.48 0.15 12.97
CA ALA A 73 -25.55 0.85 12.29
C ALA A 73 -26.91 0.14 12.51
N ALA A 74 -26.92 -1.18 12.44
CA ALA A 74 -28.12 -1.98 12.73
C ALA A 74 -28.66 -1.75 14.14
N ILE A 75 -27.78 -1.72 15.15
CA ILE A 75 -28.16 -1.39 16.55
C ILE A 75 -28.72 0.04 16.65
N ILE A 76 -28.12 1.00 15.92
CA ILE A 76 -28.57 2.39 15.94
C ILE A 76 -29.99 2.53 15.36
N TRP A 77 -30.29 1.76 14.31
CA TRP A 77 -31.58 1.79 13.63
C TRP A 77 -32.60 0.79 14.16
N ASP A 78 -32.21 -0.09 15.09
CA ASP A 78 -33.00 -1.20 15.60
C ASP A 78 -33.54 -2.12 14.49
N ILE A 79 -32.62 -2.53 13.60
CA ILE A 79 -32.87 -3.45 12.48
C ILE A 79 -31.87 -4.60 12.46
N SER A 80 -32.10 -5.61 11.61
CA SER A 80 -31.15 -6.71 11.42
C SER A 80 -29.88 -6.25 10.72
N PRO A 81 -28.67 -6.72 11.10
CA PRO A 81 -27.42 -6.42 10.40
C PRO A 81 -27.43 -6.81 8.92
N GLU A 82 -28.19 -7.83 8.53
CA GLU A 82 -28.35 -8.26 7.14
C GLU A 82 -29.11 -7.21 6.29
N ALA A 83 -29.87 -6.34 6.96
CA ALA A 83 -30.58 -5.23 6.33
C ALA A 83 -29.72 -3.95 6.26
N VAL A 84 -28.42 -4.06 6.41
CA VAL A 84 -27.48 -2.94 6.31
C VAL A 84 -26.47 -3.20 5.21
N GLU A 85 -26.34 -2.26 4.28
CA GLU A 85 -25.30 -2.23 3.27
C GLU A 85 -24.24 -1.18 3.65
N TRP A 86 -22.98 -1.46 3.29
CA TRP A 86 -21.87 -0.52 3.41
C TRP A 86 -21.44 -0.09 2.01
N LYS A 87 -21.49 1.20 1.74
CA LYS A 87 -21.11 1.75 0.45
C LYS A 87 -20.57 3.16 0.62
N ASP A 88 -19.49 3.51 -0.10
CA ASP A 88 -18.91 4.86 -0.15
C ASP A 88 -18.68 5.48 1.25
N GLY A 89 -18.17 4.67 2.19
CA GLY A 89 -17.87 5.11 3.55
C GLY A 89 -19.07 5.33 4.46
N LYS A 90 -20.25 4.80 4.08
CA LYS A 90 -21.51 4.94 4.83
C LYS A 90 -22.28 3.64 4.93
N ALA A 91 -22.99 3.49 6.04
CA ALA A 91 -24.03 2.47 6.17
C ALA A 91 -25.34 2.97 5.59
N TYR A 92 -26.03 2.11 4.86
CA TYR A 92 -27.36 2.35 4.29
C TYR A 92 -28.33 1.27 4.76
N PRO A 93 -29.58 1.63 5.11
CA PRO A 93 -30.60 0.63 5.32
C PRO A 93 -30.96 -0.03 3.97
N ALA A 94 -31.07 -1.35 3.95
CA ALA A 94 -31.30 -2.14 2.75
C ALA A 94 -32.52 -3.04 2.86
N GLY A 95 -32.91 -3.65 1.75
CA GLY A 95 -34.05 -4.55 1.67
C GLY A 95 -35.35 -3.85 2.08
N PRO A 96 -36.15 -4.45 3.00
CA PRO A 96 -37.43 -3.87 3.45
C PRO A 96 -37.28 -2.50 4.13
N ASN A 97 -36.09 -2.19 4.61
CA ASN A 97 -35.78 -0.95 5.33
C ASN A 97 -35.16 0.14 4.43
N ALA A 98 -35.04 -0.11 3.14
CA ALA A 98 -34.48 0.86 2.20
C ALA A 98 -35.20 2.21 2.28
N GLY A 99 -34.43 3.30 2.54
CA GLY A 99 -35.00 4.63 2.66
C GLY A 99 -35.70 4.95 3.98
N SER A 100 -35.74 4.01 4.95
CA SER A 100 -36.41 4.24 6.24
C SER A 100 -35.63 5.09 7.20
N PHE A 101 -34.30 5.17 7.00
CA PHE A 101 -33.36 5.89 7.86
C PHE A 101 -32.35 6.66 7.04
N GLU A 102 -31.84 7.75 7.60
CA GLU A 102 -30.71 8.48 7.00
C GLU A 102 -29.43 7.65 7.08
N PRO A 103 -28.61 7.66 6.02
CA PRO A 103 -27.34 6.95 6.00
C PRO A 103 -26.40 7.43 7.10
N LEU A 104 -25.65 6.51 7.70
CA LEU A 104 -24.69 6.81 8.76
C LEU A 104 -23.26 6.73 8.23
N ASP A 105 -22.52 7.81 8.36
CA ASP A 105 -21.07 7.82 8.10
C ASP A 105 -20.28 7.30 9.32
N LEU A 106 -18.96 7.14 9.13
CA LEU A 106 -18.06 6.70 10.20
C LEU A 106 -18.15 7.55 11.45
N ALA A 107 -18.26 8.88 11.31
CA ALA A 107 -18.31 9.79 12.44
C ALA A 107 -19.62 9.63 13.21
N ALA A 108 -20.74 9.48 12.52
CA ALA A 108 -22.05 9.28 13.14
C ALA A 108 -22.13 7.94 13.90
N ILE A 109 -21.51 6.87 13.37
CA ILE A 109 -21.41 5.58 14.06
C ILE A 109 -20.48 5.68 15.26
N ALA A 110 -19.30 6.28 15.09
CA ALA A 110 -18.31 6.45 16.16
C ALA A 110 -18.84 7.28 17.33
N ALA A 111 -19.60 8.33 17.07
CA ALA A 111 -20.24 9.15 18.11
C ALA A 111 -21.20 8.34 19.01
N ARG A 112 -21.71 7.22 18.53
CA ARG A 112 -22.59 6.31 19.28
C ARG A 112 -21.90 5.04 19.79
N ALA A 113 -20.58 4.93 19.61
CA ALA A 113 -19.82 3.73 19.95
C ALA A 113 -20.03 3.27 21.42
N ALA A 114 -20.03 4.20 22.37
CA ALA A 114 -20.23 3.89 23.78
C ALA A 114 -21.57 3.17 24.10
N ARG A 115 -22.58 3.40 23.26
CA ARG A 115 -23.93 2.80 23.43
C ARG A 115 -24.14 1.57 22.55
N THR A 116 -23.24 1.30 21.62
CA THR A 116 -23.38 0.22 20.63
C THR A 116 -22.33 -0.87 20.79
N GLY A 117 -21.46 -0.82 21.82
CA GLY A 117 -20.48 -1.86 22.15
C GLY A 117 -19.04 -1.39 22.22
N GLY A 118 -18.79 -0.10 22.32
CA GLY A 118 -17.46 0.48 22.52
C GLY A 118 -16.67 0.70 21.23
N PRO A 119 -15.35 0.90 21.33
CA PRO A 119 -14.48 1.14 20.19
C PRO A 119 -14.56 0.02 19.14
N ILE A 120 -14.49 0.41 17.86
CA ILE A 120 -14.49 -0.53 16.75
C ILE A 120 -13.06 -0.85 16.38
N SER A 121 -12.71 -2.12 16.41
CA SER A 121 -11.41 -2.63 16.00
C SER A 121 -11.54 -4.02 15.40
N ALA A 122 -10.59 -4.42 14.59
CA ALA A 122 -10.45 -5.78 14.11
C ALA A 122 -8.99 -6.14 13.97
N GLU A 123 -8.68 -7.38 14.28
CA GLU A 123 -7.37 -7.98 14.11
C GLU A 123 -7.48 -9.21 13.22
N VAL A 124 -6.48 -9.40 12.37
CA VAL A 124 -6.36 -10.57 11.50
C VAL A 124 -4.90 -11.01 11.45
N GLN A 125 -4.71 -12.29 11.64
CA GLN A 125 -3.47 -12.98 11.33
C GLN A 125 -3.74 -13.96 10.21
N ILE A 126 -2.94 -13.92 9.16
CA ILE A 126 -3.09 -14.82 8.02
C ILE A 126 -1.79 -15.58 7.76
N ASN A 127 -1.94 -16.75 7.17
CA ASN A 127 -0.86 -17.48 6.53
C ASN A 127 -1.10 -17.44 5.00
N ALA A 128 -0.56 -16.40 4.36
CA ALA A 128 -0.76 -16.21 2.93
C ALA A 128 -0.08 -17.33 2.14
N GLN A 129 -0.85 -18.00 1.29
CA GLN A 129 -0.38 -19.04 0.38
C GLN A 129 -0.41 -18.51 -1.06
N GLY A 130 0.50 -19.00 -1.89
CA GLY A 130 0.61 -18.59 -3.28
C GLY A 130 1.60 -17.47 -3.53
N GLN A 131 1.55 -16.92 -4.73
CA GLN A 131 2.44 -15.87 -5.21
C GLN A 131 1.61 -14.76 -5.86
N ALA A 132 2.01 -13.52 -5.64
CA ALA A 132 1.46 -12.41 -6.38
C ALA A 132 2.00 -12.41 -7.81
N PRO A 133 1.17 -12.25 -8.84
CA PRO A 133 1.66 -12.01 -10.19
C PRO A 133 2.38 -10.66 -10.23
N GLY A 134 3.51 -10.60 -10.90
CA GLY A 134 4.27 -9.38 -11.11
C GLY A 134 4.55 -9.19 -12.59
N PHE A 135 4.28 -7.98 -13.06
CA PHE A 135 4.65 -7.56 -14.42
C PHE A 135 5.54 -6.33 -14.30
N THR A 136 6.62 -6.35 -15.03
CA THR A 136 7.49 -5.18 -15.10
C THR A 136 8.06 -5.05 -16.51
N THR A 137 8.20 -3.82 -16.95
CA THR A 137 8.89 -3.49 -18.17
C THR A 137 10.08 -2.62 -17.83
N HIS A 138 11.25 -3.04 -18.23
CA HIS A 138 12.46 -2.24 -18.13
C HIS A 138 12.78 -1.67 -19.51
N ILE A 139 12.90 -0.35 -19.57
CA ILE A 139 13.35 0.37 -20.76
C ILE A 139 14.69 0.99 -20.40
N CYS A 140 15.67 0.77 -21.24
CA CYS A 140 17.02 1.29 -21.06
C CYS A 140 17.51 1.87 -22.38
N ASP A 141 17.76 3.16 -22.38
CA ASP A 141 18.46 3.81 -23.48
C ASP A 141 19.97 3.62 -23.28
N VAL A 142 20.66 3.28 -24.34
CA VAL A 142 22.10 3.04 -24.28
C VAL A 142 22.82 3.82 -25.36
N GLU A 143 23.95 4.39 -25.02
CA GLU A 143 24.95 4.94 -25.92
C GLU A 143 26.12 3.98 -26.03
N VAL A 144 26.56 3.68 -27.24
CA VAL A 144 27.69 2.80 -27.47
C VAL A 144 28.79 3.58 -28.17
N ASP A 145 29.94 3.68 -27.52
CA ASP A 145 31.16 4.20 -28.13
C ASP A 145 31.67 3.19 -29.17
N LYS A 146 31.66 3.59 -30.42
CA LYS A 146 32.01 2.71 -31.55
C LYS A 146 33.49 2.35 -31.65
N GLU A 147 34.36 3.15 -31.04
CA GLU A 147 35.82 2.91 -31.08
C GLU A 147 36.25 1.95 -29.98
N THR A 148 35.69 2.10 -28.77
CA THR A 148 36.06 1.32 -27.60
C THR A 148 35.08 0.20 -27.29
N GLY A 149 33.86 0.25 -27.83
CA GLY A 149 32.79 -0.68 -27.48
C GLY A 149 32.16 -0.40 -26.10
N ARG A 150 32.53 0.68 -25.43
CA ARG A 150 31.97 1.05 -24.12
C ARG A 150 30.52 1.37 -24.24
N VAL A 151 29.71 0.80 -23.32
CA VAL A 151 28.27 1.03 -23.23
C VAL A 151 27.96 1.93 -22.03
N ILE A 152 27.18 2.96 -22.26
CA ILE A 152 26.63 3.84 -21.23
C ILE A 152 25.12 3.64 -21.21
N ALA A 153 24.59 3.29 -20.07
CA ALA A 153 23.14 3.11 -19.87
C ALA A 153 22.54 4.34 -19.21
N CYS A 154 21.42 4.82 -19.76
CA CYS A 154 20.69 5.96 -19.23
C CYS A 154 19.27 5.53 -18.86
N SER A 155 18.73 6.00 -17.74
CA SER A 155 17.36 5.74 -17.34
C SER A 155 16.36 6.80 -17.85
N GLY A 156 16.86 7.83 -18.54
CA GLY A 156 16.05 8.88 -19.15
C GLY A 156 16.92 9.99 -19.76
N PRO A 157 16.29 10.91 -20.54
CA PRO A 157 17.03 11.98 -21.23
C PRO A 157 17.89 12.85 -20.28
N ALA A 158 17.36 13.16 -19.11
CA ALA A 158 18.10 13.96 -18.11
C ALA A 158 19.34 13.24 -17.57
N ASP A 159 19.28 11.91 -17.45
CA ASP A 159 20.42 11.11 -17.01
C ASP A 159 21.49 11.04 -18.11
N CYS A 160 21.09 10.94 -19.38
CA CYS A 160 22.00 10.99 -20.51
C CYS A 160 22.71 12.33 -20.60
N GLU A 161 22.00 13.45 -20.44
CA GLU A 161 22.61 14.79 -20.40
C GLU A 161 23.58 14.96 -19.23
N GLN A 162 23.30 14.38 -18.06
CA GLN A 162 24.20 14.39 -16.92
C GLN A 162 25.45 13.57 -17.21
N ILE A 163 25.31 12.39 -17.81
CA ILE A 163 26.44 11.55 -18.23
C ILE A 163 27.34 12.29 -19.20
N GLU A 164 26.78 13.00 -20.17
CA GLU A 164 27.56 13.82 -21.11
C GLU A 164 28.31 14.95 -20.40
N ARG A 165 27.68 15.64 -19.46
CA ARG A 165 28.33 16.68 -18.66
C ARG A 165 29.46 16.11 -17.80
N ASP A 166 29.25 14.98 -17.15
CA ASP A 166 30.24 14.32 -16.30
C ASP A 166 31.42 13.81 -17.12
N ARG A 167 31.19 13.29 -18.32
CA ARG A 167 32.28 12.95 -19.28
C ARG A 167 33.10 14.16 -19.66
N ALA A 168 32.46 15.29 -19.95
CA ALA A 168 33.15 16.52 -20.33
C ALA A 168 33.97 17.10 -19.19
N THR A 169 33.59 16.86 -17.94
CA THR A 169 34.30 17.34 -16.73
C THR A 169 35.30 16.34 -16.16
N GLY A 170 35.35 15.11 -16.69
CA GLY A 170 36.21 14.04 -16.17
C GLY A 170 35.79 13.48 -14.82
N ILE A 171 34.56 13.75 -14.39
CA ILE A 171 33.99 13.19 -13.17
C ILE A 171 33.47 11.77 -13.46
N GLY A 172 33.95 10.78 -12.74
CA GLY A 172 33.49 9.41 -12.83
C GLY A 172 32.05 9.28 -12.32
N LEU A 173 31.22 8.52 -13.04
CA LEU A 173 29.87 8.19 -12.61
C LEU A 173 29.91 7.13 -11.53
N LEU A 174 29.34 7.41 -10.39
CA LEU A 174 29.18 6.42 -9.34
C LEU A 174 27.93 5.56 -9.63
N ALA A 175 28.10 4.25 -9.63
CA ALA A 175 26.97 3.33 -9.62
C ALA A 175 26.18 3.54 -8.33
N ASN A 176 24.95 4.02 -8.48
CA ASN A 176 24.08 4.22 -7.34
C ASN A 176 23.10 3.06 -7.25
N GLY A 177 23.30 2.17 -6.30
CA GLY A 177 22.46 0.99 -6.02
C GLY A 177 21.08 1.31 -5.47
N GLY A 178 20.43 2.36 -5.96
CA GLY A 178 19.05 2.69 -5.60
C GLY A 178 18.07 1.83 -6.38
N SER A 179 17.10 1.26 -5.71
CA SER A 179 16.11 0.32 -6.24
C SER A 179 15.16 0.88 -7.32
N SER A 180 15.26 2.13 -7.64
CA SER A 180 14.40 2.82 -8.64
C SER A 180 15.16 3.49 -9.77
N ARG A 181 16.49 3.45 -9.74
CA ARG A 181 17.31 3.92 -10.84
C ARG A 181 18.24 2.78 -11.22
N GLY A 182 18.23 2.39 -12.48
CA GLY A 182 19.10 1.34 -12.97
C GLY A 182 20.55 1.60 -12.54
N ASN A 183 21.30 0.56 -12.29
CA ASN A 183 22.70 0.67 -11.98
C ASN A 183 23.42 1.38 -13.12
N LEU A 184 23.76 2.62 -12.93
CA LEU A 184 24.69 3.32 -13.79
C LEU A 184 26.06 2.70 -13.55
N LEU A 185 26.57 1.99 -14.50
CA LEU A 185 27.90 1.44 -14.41
C LEU A 185 28.91 2.59 -14.39
N SER A 186 29.74 2.65 -13.36
CA SER A 186 30.88 3.55 -13.36
C SER A 186 31.79 3.22 -14.53
N GLY A 187 32.33 4.24 -15.16
CA GLY A 187 33.23 4.05 -16.27
C GLY A 187 34.63 3.59 -15.93
N GLU A 188 34.87 3.15 -14.73
CA GLU A 188 36.12 2.51 -14.38
C GLU A 188 36.06 1.05 -14.86
N ALA A 189 36.64 0.84 -16.04
CA ALA A 189 37.11 -0.48 -16.39
C ALA A 189 38.20 -0.82 -15.38
N ASP A 190 37.99 -1.87 -14.60
CA ASP A 190 39.10 -2.48 -13.90
C ASP A 190 40.18 -2.83 -14.93
N GLU A 191 41.30 -2.13 -14.87
CA GLU A 191 42.49 -2.57 -15.56
C GLU A 191 42.91 -3.92 -14.93
N VAL A 192 42.69 -4.98 -15.66
CA VAL A 192 43.32 -6.26 -15.43
C VAL A 192 44.48 -6.42 -16.39
#